data_71ed7a157fe2aa42a26ac99b6caba567
#
_entry.id   71ed7a157fe2aa42a26ac99b6caba567
#
_cell.length_a   1.000
_cell.length_b   1.000
_cell.length_c   1.000
_cell.angle_alpha   90.00
_cell.angle_beta   90.00
_cell.angle_gamma   90.00
#
_symmetry.space_group_name_H-M   'P 1'
#
loop_
_entity.id
_entity.type
_entity.pdbx_description
1 polymer ?
#
loop_
_entity_poly.entity_id
_entity_poly.type
_entity_poly.pdbx_seq_one_letter_code
_entity_poly.pdbx_strand_id
1 'polypeptide(L)'
;MSAESEYVELAVEVFSMLADATRIRIILALRDQELSVNHLADIVDKSAPAVSQHLAKLRLARIVSTRQEGTKVFYRLTNEHARQLVADAIFQAQHTLSADPAHHRGEHPTPGEVR
;
A
#
# COMPACT_ATOMS: atom_id res chain seq x y z
N MET A 1 25.05 -17.99 9.85
CA MET A 1 23.72 -17.43 9.64
C MET A 1 23.10 -18.05 8.38
N SER A 2 21.86 -18.42 8.44
CA SER A 2 21.18 -19.03 7.30
C SER A 2 20.76 -17.97 6.28
N ALA A 3 20.55 -18.40 5.03
CA ALA A 3 20.02 -17.52 3.99
C ALA A 3 18.66 -16.93 4.42
N GLU A 4 17.87 -17.72 5.15
CA GLU A 4 16.57 -17.26 5.64
C GLU A 4 16.70 -16.05 6.55
N SER A 5 17.74 -16.02 7.42
CA SER A 5 17.96 -14.88 8.31
C SER A 5 18.24 -13.60 7.54
N GLU A 6 18.95 -13.69 6.43
CA GLU A 6 19.20 -12.51 5.59
C GLU A 6 17.92 -12.01 4.97
N TYR A 7 17.05 -12.91 4.54
CA TYR A 7 15.76 -12.52 3.97
C TYR A 7 14.80 -11.98 5.01
N VAL A 8 14.94 -12.36 6.28
CA VAL A 8 14.10 -11.79 7.34
C VAL A 8 14.32 -10.29 7.45
N GLU A 9 15.57 -9.85 7.43
CA GLU A 9 15.86 -8.42 7.51
C GLU A 9 15.34 -7.67 6.29
N LEU A 10 15.50 -8.24 5.12
CA LEU A 10 14.95 -7.65 3.90
C LEU A 10 13.42 -7.59 3.95
N ALA A 11 12.78 -8.61 4.48
CA ALA A 11 11.33 -8.63 4.64
C ALA A 11 10.85 -7.52 5.58
N VAL A 12 11.60 -7.24 6.65
CA VAL A 12 11.28 -6.14 7.55
C VAL A 12 11.30 -4.82 6.79
N GLU A 13 12.26 -4.63 5.89
CA GLU A 13 12.31 -3.42 5.06
C GLU A 13 11.09 -3.31 4.15
N VAL A 14 10.65 -4.43 3.57
CA VAL A 14 9.45 -4.44 2.75
C VAL A 14 8.24 -4.01 3.58
N PHE A 15 8.06 -4.59 4.75
CA PHE A 15 6.96 -4.21 5.63
C PHE A 15 7.04 -2.74 6.04
N SER A 16 8.24 -2.25 6.26
CA SER A 16 8.47 -0.84 6.59
C SER A 16 7.99 0.08 5.47
N MET A 17 8.23 -0.30 4.22
CA MET A 17 7.73 0.44 3.06
C MET A 17 6.21 0.42 2.97
N LEU A 18 5.58 -0.66 3.43
CA LEU A 18 4.13 -0.81 3.40
C LEU A 18 3.43 -0.22 4.61
N ALA A 19 4.18 0.17 5.64
CA ALA A 19 3.60 0.68 6.89
C ALA A 19 3.29 2.18 6.78
N ASP A 20 2.51 2.56 5.77
CA ASP A 20 2.10 3.93 5.51
C ASP A 20 0.80 3.92 4.74
N ALA A 21 -0.22 4.63 5.24
CA ALA A 21 -1.55 4.58 4.64
C ALA A 21 -1.56 5.05 3.19
N THR A 22 -0.81 6.12 2.89
CA THR A 22 -0.77 6.64 1.52
C THR A 22 -0.13 5.63 0.56
N ARG A 23 0.97 4.99 1.00
CA ARG A 23 1.62 3.98 0.15
C ARG A 23 0.72 2.77 -0.07
N ILE A 24 -0.02 2.35 0.95
CA ILE A 24 -1.00 1.27 0.78
C ILE A 24 -2.07 1.66 -0.23
N ARG A 25 -2.58 2.89 -0.15
CA ARG A 25 -3.57 3.38 -1.11
C ARG A 25 -3.03 3.45 -2.53
N ILE A 26 -1.77 3.83 -2.68
CA ILE A 26 -1.11 3.81 -4.00
C ILE A 26 -1.07 2.39 -4.56
N ILE A 27 -0.66 1.42 -3.75
CA ILE A 27 -0.59 0.03 -4.19
C ILE A 27 -1.97 -0.47 -4.60
N LEU A 28 -2.99 -0.15 -3.82
CA LEU A 28 -4.36 -0.54 -4.16
C LEU A 28 -4.82 0.09 -5.48
N ALA A 29 -4.45 1.35 -5.71
CA ALA A 29 -4.80 2.03 -6.95
C ALA A 29 -4.12 1.40 -8.16
N LEU A 30 -2.91 0.87 -7.98
CA LEU A 30 -2.13 0.28 -9.07
C LEU A 30 -2.38 -1.22 -9.28
N ARG A 31 -3.26 -1.82 -8.50
CA ARG A 31 -3.39 -3.29 -8.53
C ARG A 31 -3.85 -3.85 -9.87
N ASP A 32 -4.58 -3.07 -10.67
CA ASP A 32 -5.09 -3.55 -11.95
C ASP A 32 -4.82 -2.61 -13.11
N GLN A 33 -3.94 -1.61 -12.91
CA GLN A 33 -3.73 -0.60 -13.94
C GLN A 33 -2.41 0.14 -13.74
N GLU A 34 -1.98 0.83 -14.79
CA GLU A 34 -0.87 1.76 -14.72
C GLU A 34 -1.43 3.16 -14.57
N LEU A 35 -0.79 3.99 -13.75
CA LEU A 35 -1.25 5.35 -13.51
C LEU A 35 -0.07 6.31 -13.44
N SER A 36 -0.34 7.55 -13.88
CA SER A 36 0.62 8.65 -13.74
C SER A 36 0.60 9.19 -12.31
N VAL A 37 1.62 9.99 -11.97
CA VAL A 37 1.68 10.64 -10.66
C VAL A 37 0.44 11.50 -10.42
N ASN A 38 0.01 12.25 -11.42
CA ASN A 38 -1.13 13.15 -11.26
C ASN A 38 -2.42 12.37 -10.98
N HIS A 39 -2.63 11.27 -11.69
CA HIS A 39 -3.78 10.40 -11.43
C HIS A 39 -3.74 9.84 -10.01
N LEU A 40 -2.58 9.35 -9.60
CA LEU A 40 -2.41 8.80 -8.26
C LEU A 40 -2.66 9.88 -7.20
N ALA A 41 -2.14 11.09 -7.42
CA ALA A 41 -2.35 12.19 -6.49
C ALA A 41 -3.84 12.48 -6.28
N ASP A 42 -4.61 12.46 -7.37
CA ASP A 42 -6.06 12.65 -7.29
C ASP A 42 -6.72 11.52 -6.49
N ILE A 43 -6.34 10.28 -6.78
CA ILE A 43 -6.97 9.12 -6.14
C ILE A 43 -6.68 9.10 -4.64
N VAL A 44 -5.44 9.40 -4.23
CA VAL A 44 -5.06 9.30 -2.82
C VAL A 44 -5.24 10.64 -2.08
N ASP A 45 -5.67 11.67 -2.79
CA ASP A 45 -5.94 13.01 -2.22
C ASP A 45 -4.70 13.58 -1.53
N LYS A 46 -3.59 13.58 -2.25
CA LYS A 46 -2.32 14.15 -1.80
C LYS A 46 -1.73 14.97 -2.94
N SER A 47 -0.77 15.83 -2.62
CA SER A 47 -0.10 16.61 -3.65
C SER A 47 0.78 15.71 -4.53
N ALA A 48 0.98 16.10 -5.77
CA ALA A 48 1.85 15.37 -6.68
C ALA A 48 3.29 15.24 -6.14
N PRO A 49 3.91 16.28 -5.55
CA PRO A 49 5.22 16.11 -4.96
C PRO A 49 5.26 15.07 -3.82
N ALA A 50 4.23 15.05 -2.97
CA ALA A 50 4.17 14.06 -1.90
C ALA A 50 4.07 12.64 -2.47
N VAL A 51 3.21 12.46 -3.48
CA VAL A 51 3.05 11.16 -4.14
C VAL A 51 4.34 10.74 -4.80
N SER A 52 5.04 11.68 -5.46
CA SER A 52 6.34 11.38 -6.08
C SER A 52 7.34 10.85 -5.07
N GLN A 53 7.38 11.41 -3.86
CA GLN A 53 8.28 10.93 -2.81
C GLN A 53 7.92 9.50 -2.36
N HIS A 54 6.63 9.23 -2.19
CA HIS A 54 6.19 7.88 -1.86
C HIS A 54 6.55 6.89 -2.96
N LEU A 55 6.34 7.28 -4.22
CA LEU A 55 6.66 6.42 -5.36
C LEU A 55 8.16 6.16 -5.47
N ALA A 56 8.99 7.16 -5.17
CA ALA A 56 10.44 6.98 -5.19
C ALA A 56 10.88 5.91 -4.19
N LYS A 57 10.31 5.92 -2.99
CA LYS A 57 10.61 4.90 -1.98
C LYS A 57 10.14 3.52 -2.40
N LEU A 58 8.92 3.44 -2.94
CA LEU A 58 8.38 2.17 -3.43
C LEU A 58 9.21 1.63 -4.60
N ARG A 59 9.74 2.52 -5.43
CA ARG A 59 10.58 2.12 -6.55
C ARG A 59 11.93 1.60 -6.09
N LEU A 60 12.54 2.24 -5.10
CA LEU A 60 13.79 1.74 -4.51
C LEU A 60 13.62 0.35 -3.93
N ALA A 61 12.47 0.09 -3.32
CA ALA A 61 12.16 -1.24 -2.78
C ALA A 61 11.70 -2.22 -3.86
N ARG A 62 11.64 -1.79 -5.11
CA ARG A 62 11.23 -2.59 -6.27
C ARG A 62 9.79 -3.08 -6.18
N ILE A 63 8.96 -2.35 -5.46
CA ILE A 63 7.54 -2.65 -5.36
C ILE A 63 6.80 -2.10 -6.57
N VAL A 64 7.25 -0.93 -7.07
CA VAL A 64 6.69 -0.36 -8.29
C VAL A 64 7.79 -0.20 -9.33
N SER A 65 7.39 -0.19 -10.59
CA SER A 65 8.25 0.08 -11.73
C SER A 65 7.56 1.10 -12.62
N THR A 66 8.31 1.63 -13.59
CA THR A 66 7.81 2.67 -14.46
C THR A 66 7.86 2.24 -15.91
N ARG A 67 6.96 2.80 -16.69
CA ARG A 67 6.97 2.70 -18.14
C ARG A 67 6.87 4.12 -18.69
N GLN A 68 7.68 4.46 -19.65
CA GLN A 68 7.67 5.77 -20.26
C GLN A 68 7.05 5.70 -21.65
N GLU A 69 6.17 6.65 -21.93
CA GLU A 69 5.53 6.77 -23.23
C GLU A 69 5.58 8.24 -23.63
N GLY A 70 6.50 8.58 -24.56
CA GLY A 70 6.76 9.96 -24.88
C GLY A 70 7.32 10.70 -23.67
N THR A 71 6.66 11.78 -23.26
CA THR A 71 7.04 12.53 -22.07
C THR A 71 6.30 12.05 -20.82
N LYS A 72 5.39 11.09 -20.96
CA LYS A 72 4.59 10.61 -19.84
C LYS A 72 5.23 9.40 -19.18
N VAL A 73 5.16 9.36 -17.86
CA VAL A 73 5.66 8.24 -17.06
C VAL A 73 4.48 7.61 -16.33
N PHE A 74 4.35 6.31 -16.47
CA PHE A 74 3.30 5.54 -15.81
C PHE A 74 3.94 4.60 -14.79
N TYR A 75 3.27 4.45 -13.66
CA TYR A 75 3.70 3.56 -12.58
C TYR A 75 2.83 2.32 -12.56
N ARG A 76 3.42 1.20 -12.21
CA ARG A 76 2.70 -0.07 -12.08
C ARG A 76 3.37 -0.90 -10.99
N LEU A 77 2.64 -1.88 -10.47
CA LEU A 77 3.24 -2.84 -9.55
C LEU A 77 4.22 -3.73 -10.32
N THR A 78 5.37 -3.99 -9.72
CA THR A 78 6.41 -4.82 -10.34
C THR A 78 5.93 -6.26 -10.51
N ASN A 79 5.18 -6.75 -9.52
CA ASN A 79 4.63 -8.10 -9.53
C ASN A 79 3.44 -8.12 -8.56
N GLU A 80 2.89 -9.29 -8.30
CA GLU A 80 1.70 -9.41 -7.46
C GLU A 80 1.99 -9.54 -5.97
N HIS A 81 3.25 -9.60 -5.58
CA HIS A 81 3.58 -9.88 -4.17
C HIS A 81 3.12 -8.78 -3.22
N ALA A 82 3.41 -7.52 -3.54
CA ALA A 82 2.99 -6.41 -2.66
C ALA A 82 1.47 -6.30 -2.60
N ARG A 83 0.80 -6.50 -3.74
CA ARG A 83 -0.65 -6.52 -3.79
C ARG A 83 -1.22 -7.58 -2.86
N GLN A 84 -0.65 -8.77 -2.89
CA GLN A 84 -1.10 -9.87 -2.06
C GLN A 84 -0.87 -9.60 -0.58
N LEU A 85 0.30 -9.05 -0.23
CA LEU A 85 0.59 -8.68 1.16
C LEU A 85 -0.39 -7.65 1.68
N VAL A 86 -0.69 -6.63 0.87
CA VAL A 86 -1.63 -5.59 1.27
C VAL A 86 -3.04 -6.16 1.41
N ALA A 87 -3.46 -7.01 0.47
CA ALA A 87 -4.78 -7.63 0.54
C ALA A 87 -4.91 -8.49 1.80
N ASP A 88 -3.88 -9.25 2.11
CA ASP A 88 -3.87 -10.10 3.31
C ASP A 88 -3.89 -9.27 4.58
N ALA A 89 -3.15 -8.17 4.62
CA ALA A 89 -3.14 -7.27 5.78
C ALA A 89 -4.51 -6.64 6.00
N ILE A 90 -5.17 -6.21 4.93
CA ILE A 90 -6.51 -5.65 5.01
C ILE A 90 -7.51 -6.72 5.49
N PHE A 91 -7.40 -7.90 4.94
CA PHE A 91 -8.25 -9.02 5.34
C PHE A 91 -8.07 -9.34 6.83
N GLN A 92 -6.83 -9.35 7.31
CA GLN A 92 -6.52 -9.55 8.72
C GLN A 92 -7.16 -8.46 9.58
N ALA A 93 -7.05 -7.21 9.15
CA ALA A 93 -7.64 -6.08 9.87
C ALA A 93 -9.16 -6.21 9.95
N GLN A 94 -9.80 -6.56 8.84
CA GLN A 94 -11.24 -6.77 8.79
C GLN A 94 -11.66 -7.91 9.71
N HIS A 95 -10.91 -8.99 9.69
CA HIS A 95 -11.19 -10.16 10.50
C HIS A 95 -11.07 -9.84 11.99
N THR A 96 -10.06 -9.07 12.36
CA THR A 96 -9.84 -8.66 13.74
C THR A 96 -10.99 -7.81 14.24
N LEU A 97 -11.46 -6.85 13.44
CA LEU A 97 -12.60 -6.02 13.79
C LEU A 97 -13.87 -6.85 13.94
N SER A 98 -14.11 -7.76 13.01
CA SER A 98 -15.31 -8.60 13.04
C SER A 98 -15.32 -9.54 14.24
N ALA A 99 -14.16 -10.00 14.68
CA ALA A 99 -14.05 -10.97 15.77
C ALA A 99 -14.09 -10.33 17.15
N ASP A 100 -13.95 -9.00 17.25
CA ASP A 100 -13.92 -8.31 18.53
C ASP A 100 -15.32 -7.85 18.92
N PRO A 101 -15.95 -8.49 19.94
CA PRO A 101 -17.30 -8.11 20.35
C PRO A 101 -17.42 -6.65 20.77
N ALA A 102 -16.36 -6.04 21.29
CA ALA A 102 -16.39 -4.65 21.72
C ALA A 102 -16.66 -3.69 20.57
N HIS A 103 -16.26 -4.05 19.36
CA HIS A 103 -16.48 -3.23 18.18
C HIS A 103 -17.90 -3.39 17.63
N HIS A 104 -18.61 -4.41 18.03
CA HIS A 104 -19.98 -4.65 17.57
C HIS A 104 -21.02 -3.96 18.42
N ARG A 105 -20.60 -3.49 19.57
CA ARG A 105 -21.54 -2.83 20.47
C ARG A 105 -21.61 -1.36 20.23
N GLY A 106 -21.73 -1.02 19.43
CA GLY A 106 -21.64 0.17 19.27
C GLY A 106 -21.62 1.16 18.43
N GLU A 107 -21.14 0.61 18.86
CA GLU A 107 -21.21 0.87 18.37
C GLU A 107 -21.40 1.29 17.60
N HIS A 108 -21.17 1.63 17.65
CA HIS A 108 -21.30 1.71 17.32
C HIS A 108 -21.40 2.32 16.74
N PRO A 109 -21.42 2.70 16.90
CA PRO A 109 -21.53 3.11 16.55
C PRO A 109 -21.07 3.58 15.86
N THR A 110 -21.04 4.13 16.06
CA THR A 110 -20.70 4.33 15.53
C THR A 110 -19.99 4.65 14.67
N PRO A 111 -20.27 5.09 14.60
CA PRO A 111 -19.79 5.04 13.96
C PRO A 111 -18.92 5.33 13.58
N GLY A 112 -18.81 5.75 13.90
CA GLY A 112 -18.20 5.57 14.02
C GLY A 112 -17.47 5.55 14.24
N GLU A 113 -17.57 5.77 15.04
CA GLU A 113 -17.22 5.34 15.62
C GLU A 113 -16.59 5.03 15.44
N VAL A 114 -16.66 5.45 15.69
CA VAL A 114 -16.29 4.92 15.85
C VAL A 114 -15.42 4.94 15.72
N ARG A 115 -15.23 5.48 16.15
CA ARG A 115 -14.75 5.21 16.48
C ARG A 115 -14.26 5.11 16.47
#